data_7ef932d86a18d72066496a95371d7639
#
_entry.id   7ef932d86a18d72066496a95371d7639
#
_cell.length_a   1.000
_cell.length_b   1.000
_cell.length_c   1.000
_cell.angle_alpha   90.00
_cell.angle_beta   90.00
_cell.angle_gamma   90.00
#
_symmetry.space_group_name_H-M   'P 1'
#
loop_
_entity.id
_entity.type
_entity.pdbx_description
1 polymer ?
#
loop_
_entity_poly.entity_id
_entity_poly.type
_entity_poly.pdbx_seq_one_letter_code
_entity_poly.pdbx_strand_id
1 'polypeptide(L)'
;MILVTKWFGSFLCDEGRVRRAALFPKDPEEIASRLDKIRKGEVLAEEASLASSAKQVTDRRLAEFGKVAKFDSSFIKPENYGFSLDLYRKATIALAKQAVKESIGPDVHLGHAVRAYDDLVFVINTLGERLHEWYGLHFPELENVVSGEAYAKAVSEHGSREAVLAALNLEMDSIGSEVDPQDLSSIQVLSAALRESMNSRAKLEKYIDSRMREVAPNVSVLAGPVIGARLIMKAGSLKRLAILPSGTIQLLGAEKAMFRHLKEGSRPPKHGLLFAHPLVHNAPPWQRGAVARALASKLCLAARADAYSHNNISALLMDQLEKRVLEIKNQHPTPSRKPSGRAKKPPRRVR
;
A
#
# COMPACT_ATOMS: atom_id res chain seq x y z
N MET A 1 26.66 35.77 -22.03
CA MET A 1 25.19 35.70 -21.92
C MET A 1 24.79 34.53 -21.05
N ILE A 2 23.78 34.68 -20.22
CA ILE A 2 23.23 33.67 -19.31
C ILE A 2 21.79 33.34 -19.68
N LEU A 3 21.44 32.03 -19.69
CA LEU A 3 20.09 31.55 -19.98
C LEU A 3 19.32 31.38 -18.66
N VAL A 4 18.15 32.02 -18.60
CA VAL A 4 17.24 32.04 -17.44
C VAL A 4 15.87 31.60 -17.89
N THR A 5 15.26 30.65 -17.20
CA THR A 5 13.88 30.25 -17.44
C THR A 5 12.97 30.70 -16.31
N LYS A 6 11.86 31.31 -16.67
CA LYS A 6 10.77 31.73 -15.80
C LYS A 6 9.49 30.98 -16.18
N TRP A 7 8.45 31.11 -15.37
CA TRP A 7 7.16 30.43 -15.60
C TRP A 7 6.44 30.88 -16.90
N PHE A 8 6.90 31.95 -17.54
CA PHE A 8 6.29 32.57 -18.72
C PHE A 8 7.20 32.63 -19.94
N GLY A 9 8.43 32.10 -19.84
CA GLY A 9 9.35 32.07 -20.97
C GLY A 9 10.81 31.83 -20.59
N SER A 10 11.65 31.66 -21.59
CA SER A 10 13.09 31.53 -21.47
C SER A 10 13.78 32.80 -22.00
N PHE A 11 14.82 33.24 -21.32
CA PHE A 11 15.45 34.55 -21.52
C PHE A 11 16.96 34.40 -21.61
N LEU A 12 17.57 35.01 -22.61
CA LEU A 12 19.01 35.16 -22.72
C LEU A 12 19.39 36.55 -22.24
N CYS A 13 20.12 36.63 -21.15
CA CYS A 13 20.47 37.86 -20.46
C CYS A 13 21.96 38.19 -20.57
N ASP A 14 22.28 39.47 -20.54
CA ASP A 14 23.63 39.98 -20.52
C ASP A 14 23.67 41.33 -19.77
N GLU A 15 24.58 41.47 -18.80
CA GLU A 15 24.76 42.71 -17.98
C GLU A 15 23.45 43.27 -17.40
N GLY A 16 22.55 42.42 -16.88
CA GLY A 16 21.28 42.85 -16.29
C GLY A 16 20.20 43.24 -17.30
N ARG A 17 20.36 42.95 -18.58
CA ARG A 17 19.37 43.23 -19.63
C ARG A 17 18.99 41.94 -20.38
N VAL A 18 17.74 41.83 -20.83
CA VAL A 18 17.28 40.79 -21.71
C VAL A 18 17.70 41.10 -23.14
N ARG A 19 18.48 40.23 -23.77
CA ARG A 19 18.90 40.33 -25.17
C ARG A 19 17.96 39.61 -26.13
N ARG A 20 17.49 38.42 -25.72
CA ARG A 20 16.51 37.60 -26.48
C ARG A 20 15.55 36.95 -25.51
N ALA A 21 14.30 36.78 -25.92
CA ALA A 21 13.27 36.12 -25.16
C ALA A 21 12.50 35.14 -26.06
N ALA A 22 12.23 33.96 -25.55
CA ALA A 22 11.31 32.98 -26.13
C ALA A 22 10.16 32.81 -25.13
N LEU A 23 9.05 33.48 -25.39
CA LEU A 23 7.89 33.49 -24.49
C LEU A 23 7.05 32.23 -24.68
N PHE A 24 6.42 31.80 -23.60
CA PHE A 24 5.43 30.72 -23.66
C PHE A 24 4.10 31.24 -24.23
N PRO A 25 3.27 30.37 -24.81
CA PRO A 25 1.91 30.74 -25.17
C PRO A 25 1.13 31.22 -23.94
N LYS A 26 0.25 32.23 -24.12
CA LYS A 26 -0.58 32.76 -23.02
C LYS A 26 -1.80 31.88 -22.75
N ASP A 27 -1.56 30.58 -22.66
CA ASP A 27 -2.55 29.57 -22.34
C ASP A 27 -2.17 28.82 -21.04
N PRO A 28 -3.07 28.68 -20.06
CA PRO A 28 -2.77 28.04 -18.80
C PRO A 28 -2.30 26.59 -18.92
N GLU A 29 -2.87 25.81 -19.87
CA GLU A 29 -2.53 24.39 -20.04
C GLU A 29 -1.16 24.22 -20.72
N GLU A 30 -0.84 25.08 -21.69
CA GLU A 30 0.44 25.12 -22.35
C GLU A 30 1.57 25.53 -21.38
N ILE A 31 1.32 26.51 -20.51
CA ILE A 31 2.27 26.89 -19.45
C ILE A 31 2.44 25.73 -18.47
N ALA A 32 1.36 25.09 -18.03
CA ALA A 32 1.40 23.96 -17.11
C ALA A 32 2.22 22.80 -17.70
N SER A 33 2.07 22.49 -18.96
CA SER A 33 2.85 21.46 -19.66
C SER A 33 4.36 21.76 -19.64
N ARG A 34 4.75 23.01 -19.87
CA ARG A 34 6.16 23.42 -19.80
C ARG A 34 6.71 23.36 -18.37
N LEU A 35 5.95 23.81 -17.39
CA LEU A 35 6.33 23.71 -15.98
C LEU A 35 6.47 22.24 -15.54
N ASP A 36 5.65 21.33 -16.06
CA ASP A 36 5.78 19.91 -15.78
C ASP A 36 7.06 19.30 -16.40
N LYS A 37 7.39 19.66 -17.64
CA LYS A 37 8.65 19.29 -18.27
C LYS A 37 9.87 19.79 -17.47
N ILE A 38 9.84 21.06 -17.02
CA ILE A 38 10.89 21.61 -16.17
C ILE A 38 11.01 20.80 -14.87
N ARG A 39 9.91 20.46 -14.23
CA ARG A 39 9.87 19.64 -13.01
C ARG A 39 10.45 18.23 -13.24
N LYS A 40 10.22 17.65 -14.42
CA LYS A 40 10.75 16.34 -14.83
C LYS A 40 12.23 16.40 -15.26
N GLY A 41 12.83 17.59 -15.31
CA GLY A 41 14.22 17.76 -15.71
C GLY A 41 14.43 17.84 -17.22
N GLU A 42 13.36 17.97 -18.01
CA GLU A 42 13.41 18.03 -19.46
C GLU A 42 13.80 19.44 -19.96
N VAL A 43 14.46 19.49 -21.11
CA VAL A 43 14.80 20.74 -21.80
C VAL A 43 13.62 21.18 -22.67
N LEU A 44 13.27 22.46 -22.61
CA LEU A 44 12.19 23.02 -23.41
C LEU A 44 12.71 23.42 -24.82
N ALA A 45 11.83 23.44 -25.81
CA ALA A 45 12.15 23.91 -27.15
C ALA A 45 12.57 25.40 -27.15
N GLU A 46 11.93 26.21 -26.31
CA GLU A 46 12.27 27.63 -26.10
C GLU A 46 13.68 27.81 -25.53
N GLU A 47 14.11 26.91 -24.64
CA GLU A 47 15.47 26.93 -24.08
C GLU A 47 16.50 26.49 -25.12
N ALA A 48 16.23 25.42 -25.83
CA ALA A 48 17.10 24.91 -26.89
C ALA A 48 17.34 25.98 -27.99
N SER A 49 16.31 26.75 -28.35
CA SER A 49 16.41 27.83 -29.34
C SER A 49 17.34 28.96 -28.92
N LEU A 50 17.55 29.17 -27.63
CA LEU A 50 18.41 30.21 -27.06
C LEU A 50 19.79 29.69 -26.61
N ALA A 51 19.92 28.36 -26.48
CA ALA A 51 21.08 27.68 -25.90
C ALA A 51 22.38 27.94 -26.68
N SER A 52 22.30 28.03 -28.03
CA SER A 52 23.48 28.25 -28.90
C SER A 52 24.28 29.52 -28.57
N SER A 53 23.64 30.52 -27.94
CA SER A 53 24.26 31.79 -27.55
C SER A 53 24.55 31.90 -26.06
N ALA A 54 24.20 30.88 -25.26
CA ALA A 54 24.39 30.86 -23.81
C ALA A 54 25.80 30.37 -23.46
N LYS A 55 26.48 31.02 -22.52
CA LYS A 55 27.73 30.56 -21.90
C LYS A 55 27.50 30.07 -20.47
N GLN A 56 26.41 30.52 -19.88
CA GLN A 56 26.03 30.18 -18.51
C GLN A 56 24.53 29.87 -18.47
N VAL A 57 24.12 29.08 -17.47
CA VAL A 57 22.73 28.69 -17.23
C VAL A 57 22.41 28.84 -15.74
N THR A 58 21.16 29.12 -15.40
CA THR A 58 20.74 29.24 -13.99
C THR A 58 20.23 27.91 -13.41
N ASP A 59 19.83 26.96 -14.24
CA ASP A 59 19.28 25.69 -13.84
C ASP A 59 20.25 24.53 -14.16
N ARG A 60 20.43 23.61 -13.20
CA ARG A 60 21.33 22.44 -13.35
C ARG A 60 20.92 21.51 -14.47
N ARG A 61 19.63 21.40 -14.80
CA ARG A 61 19.14 20.57 -15.90
C ARG A 61 19.64 21.04 -17.28
N LEU A 62 20.06 22.31 -17.38
CA LEU A 62 20.60 22.93 -18.60
C LEU A 62 22.14 22.95 -18.63
N ALA A 63 22.80 22.16 -17.75
CA ALA A 63 24.27 22.16 -17.62
C ALA A 63 25.01 21.73 -18.91
N GLU A 64 24.36 21.04 -19.85
CA GLU A 64 24.90 20.71 -21.17
C GLU A 64 25.10 21.94 -22.07
N PHE A 65 24.34 23.03 -21.85
CA PHE A 65 24.42 24.27 -22.64
C PHE A 65 25.34 25.32 -22.04
N GLY A 66 25.83 25.13 -20.82
CA GLY A 66 26.73 26.10 -20.22
C GLY A 66 27.01 25.89 -18.73
N LYS A 67 27.93 26.67 -18.19
CA LYS A 67 28.31 26.59 -16.76
C LYS A 67 27.16 27.12 -15.89
N VAL A 68 26.78 26.34 -14.88
CA VAL A 68 25.75 26.75 -13.91
C VAL A 68 26.25 27.92 -13.08
N ALA A 69 25.49 29.01 -13.07
CA ALA A 69 25.83 30.25 -12.34
C ALA A 69 24.60 30.81 -11.65
N LYS A 70 24.83 31.49 -10.51
CA LYS A 70 23.78 32.29 -9.86
C LYS A 70 23.64 33.64 -10.61
N PHE A 71 22.41 34.03 -10.87
CA PHE A 71 22.10 35.27 -11.57
C PHE A 71 20.83 35.89 -10.99
N ASP A 72 20.90 37.20 -10.69
CA ASP A 72 19.71 37.93 -10.28
C ASP A 72 18.83 38.23 -11.50
N SER A 73 17.68 37.64 -11.52
CA SER A 73 16.69 37.76 -12.58
C SER A 73 15.41 38.47 -12.15
N SER A 74 15.46 39.24 -11.06
CA SER A 74 14.33 39.98 -10.47
C SER A 74 13.75 41.05 -11.41
N PHE A 75 14.58 41.58 -12.29
CA PHE A 75 14.19 42.60 -13.28
C PHE A 75 13.31 42.01 -14.42
N ILE A 76 13.29 40.70 -14.61
CA ILE A 76 12.43 40.05 -15.59
C ILE A 76 11.03 39.85 -14.99
N LYS A 77 10.18 40.87 -15.16
CA LYS A 77 8.82 40.90 -14.61
C LYS A 77 7.81 40.39 -15.64
N PRO A 78 6.86 39.51 -15.28
CA PRO A 78 5.87 38.96 -16.21
C PRO A 78 4.97 40.03 -16.85
N GLU A 79 4.67 41.11 -16.12
CA GLU A 79 3.84 42.21 -16.59
C GLU A 79 4.43 42.90 -17.83
N ASN A 80 5.75 43.01 -17.92
CA ASN A 80 6.47 43.61 -19.06
C ASN A 80 6.29 42.78 -20.36
N TYR A 81 5.83 41.52 -20.25
CA TYR A 81 5.62 40.63 -21.37
C TYR A 81 4.14 40.29 -21.53
N GLY A 82 3.26 40.97 -20.79
CA GLY A 82 1.81 40.79 -20.87
C GLY A 82 1.31 39.52 -20.23
N PHE A 83 2.01 39.00 -19.20
CA PHE A 83 1.59 37.86 -18.40
C PHE A 83 1.07 38.33 -17.05
N SER A 84 -0.15 37.90 -16.69
CA SER A 84 -0.81 38.26 -15.44
C SER A 84 -0.63 37.22 -14.35
N LEU A 85 -0.77 37.63 -13.09
CA LEU A 85 -0.79 36.71 -11.95
C LEU A 85 -1.98 35.75 -11.99
N ASP A 86 -3.11 36.17 -12.60
CA ASP A 86 -4.27 35.27 -12.79
C ASP A 86 -3.94 34.13 -13.75
N LEU A 87 -3.22 34.42 -14.84
CA LEU A 87 -2.73 33.41 -15.77
C LEU A 87 -1.77 32.42 -15.07
N TYR A 88 -0.86 32.92 -14.24
CA TYR A 88 0.02 32.07 -13.43
C TYR A 88 -0.74 31.16 -12.49
N ARG A 89 -1.75 31.70 -11.79
CA ARG A 89 -2.62 30.92 -10.89
C ARG A 89 -3.37 29.82 -11.65
N LYS A 90 -3.95 30.13 -12.82
CA LYS A 90 -4.63 29.14 -13.65
C LYS A 90 -3.67 28.04 -14.12
N ALA A 91 -2.48 28.40 -14.56
CA ALA A 91 -1.45 27.44 -14.98
C ALA A 91 -0.97 26.53 -13.84
N THR A 92 -0.75 27.09 -12.64
CA THR A 92 -0.37 26.29 -11.47
C THR A 92 -1.49 25.36 -11.00
N ILE A 93 -2.76 25.76 -11.11
CA ILE A 93 -3.91 24.88 -10.84
C ILE A 93 -3.98 23.76 -11.88
N ALA A 94 -3.78 24.05 -13.17
CA ALA A 94 -3.73 23.03 -14.23
C ALA A 94 -2.61 22.02 -13.99
N LEU A 95 -1.40 22.50 -13.66
CA LEU A 95 -0.25 21.66 -13.30
C LEU A 95 -0.57 20.77 -12.09
N ALA A 96 -1.18 21.34 -11.03
CA ALA A 96 -1.57 20.57 -9.86
C ALA A 96 -2.60 19.48 -10.17
N LYS A 97 -3.61 19.79 -11.01
CA LYS A 97 -4.61 18.80 -11.47
C LYS A 97 -3.95 17.65 -12.25
N GLN A 98 -3.00 17.98 -13.12
CA GLN A 98 -2.24 16.97 -13.87
C GLN A 98 -1.40 16.11 -12.93
N ALA A 99 -0.67 16.72 -12.00
CA ALA A 99 0.14 16.00 -11.02
C ALA A 99 -0.69 15.05 -10.15
N VAL A 100 -1.90 15.47 -9.74
CA VAL A 100 -2.85 14.60 -9.01
C VAL A 100 -3.27 13.41 -9.87
N LYS A 101 -3.65 13.63 -11.13
CA LYS A 101 -4.02 12.53 -12.05
C LYS A 101 -2.87 11.53 -12.25
N GLU A 102 -1.64 12.02 -12.46
CA GLU A 102 -0.44 11.20 -12.62
C GLU A 102 -0.05 10.44 -11.36
N SER A 103 -0.43 10.94 -10.18
CA SER A 103 -0.17 10.28 -8.89
C SER A 103 -1.06 9.07 -8.62
N ILE A 104 -2.17 8.92 -9.35
CA ILE A 104 -3.11 7.80 -9.19
C ILE A 104 -2.60 6.63 -10.02
N GLY A 105 -1.67 5.88 -9.44
CA GLY A 105 -1.14 4.65 -10.03
C GLY A 105 -1.99 3.41 -9.72
N PRO A 106 -1.68 2.27 -10.35
CA PRO A 106 -2.36 0.99 -10.10
C PRO A 106 -2.30 0.55 -8.64
N ASP A 107 -1.24 0.89 -7.93
CA ASP A 107 -1.03 0.60 -6.51
C ASP A 107 -1.98 1.37 -5.58
N VAL A 108 -2.50 2.54 -5.99
CA VAL A 108 -3.52 3.28 -5.24
C VAL A 108 -4.83 2.50 -5.22
N HIS A 109 -5.30 2.03 -6.37
CA HIS A 109 -6.51 1.20 -6.46
C HIS A 109 -6.35 -0.11 -5.70
N LEU A 110 -5.19 -0.75 -5.80
CA LEU A 110 -4.86 -1.95 -5.02
C LEU A 110 -4.94 -1.67 -3.51
N GLY A 111 -4.43 -0.52 -3.06
CA GLY A 111 -4.53 -0.10 -1.66
C GLY A 111 -5.96 0.07 -1.17
N HIS A 112 -6.87 0.61 -1.99
CA HIS A 112 -8.30 0.70 -1.67
C HIS A 112 -8.98 -0.66 -1.65
N ALA A 113 -8.66 -1.54 -2.62
CA ALA A 113 -9.22 -2.88 -2.68
C ALA A 113 -8.87 -3.71 -1.44
N VAL A 114 -7.62 -3.64 -0.98
CA VAL A 114 -7.20 -4.40 0.21
C VAL A 114 -7.84 -3.86 1.50
N ARG A 115 -8.08 -2.55 1.60
CA ARG A 115 -8.84 -1.98 2.71
C ARG A 115 -10.28 -2.48 2.72
N ALA A 116 -10.96 -2.43 1.58
CA ALA A 116 -12.32 -2.95 1.44
C ALA A 116 -12.38 -4.45 1.75
N TYR A 117 -11.36 -5.23 1.34
CA TYR A 117 -11.23 -6.63 1.70
C TYR A 117 -11.13 -6.82 3.22
N ASP A 118 -10.29 -6.04 3.91
CA ASP A 118 -10.12 -6.11 5.36
C ASP A 118 -11.40 -5.72 6.10
N ASP A 119 -12.11 -4.68 5.62
CA ASP A 119 -13.40 -4.26 6.16
C ASP A 119 -14.46 -5.35 5.99
N LEU A 120 -14.51 -6.01 4.84
CA LEU A 120 -15.41 -7.15 4.62
C LEU A 120 -15.08 -8.33 5.53
N VAL A 121 -13.81 -8.62 5.82
CA VAL A 121 -13.44 -9.66 6.80
C VAL A 121 -14.02 -9.33 8.19
N PHE A 122 -13.93 -8.07 8.60
CA PHE A 122 -14.53 -7.62 9.87
C PHE A 122 -16.06 -7.75 9.88
N VAL A 123 -16.73 -7.29 8.80
CA VAL A 123 -18.19 -7.39 8.64
C VAL A 123 -18.65 -8.84 8.67
N ILE A 124 -17.98 -9.73 7.92
CA ILE A 124 -18.29 -11.17 7.87
C ILE A 124 -18.20 -11.81 9.25
N ASN A 125 -17.16 -11.51 10.00
CA ASN A 125 -17.02 -12.04 11.38
C ASN A 125 -18.15 -11.53 12.28
N THR A 126 -18.45 -10.24 12.23
CA THR A 126 -19.50 -9.62 13.06
C THR A 126 -20.89 -10.16 12.73
N LEU A 127 -21.24 -10.22 11.43
CA LEU A 127 -22.53 -10.77 11.01
C LEU A 127 -22.61 -12.27 11.27
N GLY A 128 -21.50 -12.98 11.13
CA GLY A 128 -21.41 -14.40 11.43
C GLY A 128 -21.69 -14.69 12.91
N GLU A 129 -21.03 -13.97 13.83
CA GLU A 129 -21.30 -14.08 15.28
C GLU A 129 -22.77 -13.80 15.58
N ARG A 130 -23.37 -12.73 15.03
CA ARG A 130 -24.79 -12.42 15.23
C ARG A 130 -25.73 -13.48 14.67
N LEU A 131 -25.42 -14.05 13.51
CA LEU A 131 -26.20 -15.13 12.92
C LEU A 131 -26.15 -16.40 13.78
N HIS A 132 -24.97 -16.78 14.26
CA HIS A 132 -24.80 -17.95 15.15
C HIS A 132 -25.55 -17.75 16.46
N GLU A 133 -25.47 -16.56 17.09
CA GLU A 133 -26.20 -16.23 18.32
C GLU A 133 -27.73 -16.29 18.11
N TRP A 134 -28.24 -15.71 17.03
CA TRP A 134 -29.68 -15.58 16.81
C TRP A 134 -30.30 -16.89 16.30
N TYR A 135 -29.74 -17.49 15.24
CA TYR A 135 -30.24 -18.75 14.72
C TYR A 135 -29.99 -19.94 15.66
N GLY A 136 -28.95 -19.87 16.48
CA GLY A 136 -28.66 -20.85 17.53
C GLY A 136 -29.75 -20.97 18.60
N LEU A 137 -30.64 -19.98 18.77
CA LEU A 137 -31.84 -20.11 19.63
C LEU A 137 -32.85 -21.11 19.04
N HIS A 138 -32.88 -21.25 17.72
CA HIS A 138 -33.78 -22.15 16.98
C HIS A 138 -33.14 -23.49 16.68
N PHE A 139 -31.87 -23.51 16.22
CA PHE A 139 -31.17 -24.72 15.84
C PHE A 139 -29.68 -24.68 16.23
N PRO A 140 -29.36 -24.85 17.54
CA PRO A 140 -27.97 -24.73 18.02
C PRO A 140 -27.05 -25.83 17.50
N GLU A 141 -27.57 -27.02 17.19
CA GLU A 141 -26.77 -28.15 16.75
C GLU A 141 -26.17 -27.96 15.33
N LEU A 142 -26.75 -27.08 14.52
CA LEU A 142 -26.27 -26.83 13.18
C LEU A 142 -24.80 -26.35 13.13
N GLU A 143 -24.34 -25.63 14.18
CA GLU A 143 -22.96 -25.18 14.33
C GLU A 143 -21.94 -26.35 14.37
N ASN A 144 -22.35 -27.49 14.89
CA ASN A 144 -21.50 -28.68 14.96
C ASN A 144 -21.44 -29.47 13.66
N VAL A 145 -22.33 -29.16 12.70
CA VAL A 145 -22.45 -29.88 11.43
C VAL A 145 -21.82 -29.12 10.29
N VAL A 146 -22.14 -27.83 10.18
CA VAL A 146 -21.64 -26.95 9.12
C VAL A 146 -21.15 -25.62 9.69
N SER A 147 -20.22 -24.98 9.00
CA SER A 147 -19.64 -23.72 9.45
C SER A 147 -19.44 -22.75 8.28
N GLY A 148 -19.21 -21.49 8.59
CA GLY A 148 -18.85 -20.46 7.62
C GLY A 148 -19.91 -20.27 6.54
N GLU A 149 -19.51 -20.38 5.27
CA GLU A 149 -20.41 -20.16 4.12
C GLU A 149 -21.52 -21.20 4.04
N ALA A 150 -21.23 -22.47 4.36
CA ALA A 150 -22.24 -23.54 4.33
C ALA A 150 -23.33 -23.31 5.40
N TYR A 151 -22.97 -22.81 6.59
CA TYR A 151 -23.92 -22.42 7.63
C TYR A 151 -24.82 -21.27 7.16
N ALA A 152 -24.22 -20.20 6.67
CA ALA A 152 -24.97 -19.04 6.16
C ALA A 152 -25.87 -19.44 4.97
N LYS A 153 -25.40 -20.33 4.10
CA LYS A 153 -26.19 -20.84 2.99
C LYS A 153 -27.41 -21.65 3.48
N ALA A 154 -27.21 -22.59 4.37
CA ALA A 154 -28.29 -23.40 4.93
C ALA A 154 -29.41 -22.54 5.54
N VAL A 155 -29.03 -21.55 6.37
CA VAL A 155 -29.99 -20.64 7.00
C VAL A 155 -30.70 -19.75 5.99
N SER A 156 -29.97 -19.13 5.04
CA SER A 156 -30.57 -18.20 4.08
C SER A 156 -31.50 -18.87 3.06
N GLU A 157 -31.19 -20.12 2.65
CA GLU A 157 -31.95 -20.83 1.62
C GLU A 157 -33.12 -21.64 2.19
N HIS A 158 -32.96 -22.22 3.38
CA HIS A 158 -33.93 -23.16 3.94
C HIS A 158 -34.67 -22.59 5.16
N GLY A 159 -33.98 -21.84 6.02
CA GLY A 159 -34.56 -21.15 7.16
C GLY A 159 -34.99 -22.09 8.28
N SER A 160 -36.14 -22.78 8.17
CA SER A 160 -36.62 -23.62 9.27
C SER A 160 -35.73 -24.83 9.52
N ARG A 161 -35.75 -25.34 10.75
CA ARG A 161 -34.99 -26.51 11.18
C ARG A 161 -35.26 -27.71 10.30
N GLU A 162 -36.56 -28.03 10.04
CA GLU A 162 -36.99 -29.16 9.23
C GLU A 162 -36.48 -29.07 7.81
N ALA A 163 -36.52 -27.85 7.20
CA ALA A 163 -36.02 -27.64 5.85
C ALA A 163 -34.50 -27.79 5.78
N VAL A 164 -33.77 -27.30 6.78
CA VAL A 164 -32.31 -27.46 6.87
C VAL A 164 -31.92 -28.91 7.06
N LEU A 165 -32.61 -29.65 7.97
CA LEU A 165 -32.37 -31.06 8.19
C LEU A 165 -32.60 -31.88 6.89
N ALA A 166 -33.72 -31.62 6.19
CA ALA A 166 -34.02 -32.25 4.92
C ALA A 166 -32.96 -31.95 3.85
N ALA A 167 -32.53 -30.67 3.73
CA ALA A 167 -31.54 -30.26 2.72
C ALA A 167 -30.14 -30.85 2.97
N LEU A 168 -29.77 -31.09 4.22
CA LEU A 168 -28.48 -31.64 4.61
C LEU A 168 -28.52 -33.17 4.80
N ASN A 169 -29.67 -33.84 4.61
CA ASN A 169 -29.92 -35.25 4.87
C ASN A 169 -29.50 -35.66 6.30
N LEU A 170 -29.93 -34.88 7.28
CA LEU A 170 -29.62 -35.09 8.69
C LEU A 170 -30.88 -35.59 9.44
N GLU A 171 -30.68 -36.50 10.36
CA GLU A 171 -31.66 -36.95 11.34
C GLU A 171 -31.08 -36.65 12.73
N MET A 172 -31.63 -35.65 13.42
CA MET A 172 -31.23 -35.29 14.77
C MET A 172 -32.32 -34.55 15.50
N ASP A 173 -32.40 -34.77 16.80
CA ASP A 173 -33.23 -33.98 17.69
C ASP A 173 -32.54 -32.65 18.00
N SER A 174 -33.32 -31.62 18.26
CA SER A 174 -32.81 -30.31 18.62
C SER A 174 -33.38 -29.81 19.94
N ILE A 175 -32.55 -29.21 20.75
CA ILE A 175 -32.93 -28.51 21.96
C ILE A 175 -33.36 -27.04 21.73
N GLY A 176 -33.27 -26.57 20.45
CA GLY A 176 -33.65 -25.21 20.09
C GLY A 176 -35.16 -24.97 20.19
N SER A 177 -35.53 -23.71 20.41
CA SER A 177 -36.93 -23.28 20.49
C SER A 177 -37.59 -23.19 19.13
N GLU A 178 -38.92 -23.25 19.10
CA GLU A 178 -39.69 -22.83 17.90
C GLU A 178 -39.46 -21.35 17.64
N VAL A 179 -39.45 -20.96 16.39
CA VAL A 179 -39.24 -19.58 15.96
C VAL A 179 -40.48 -19.08 15.19
N ASP A 180 -40.85 -17.84 15.45
CA ASP A 180 -41.93 -17.19 14.72
C ASP A 180 -41.52 -16.98 13.24
N PRO A 181 -42.43 -17.15 12.28
CA PRO A 181 -42.12 -16.93 10.85
C PRO A 181 -41.56 -15.54 10.52
N GLN A 182 -41.95 -14.50 11.24
CA GLN A 182 -41.43 -13.14 11.05
C GLN A 182 -39.96 -13.04 11.53
N ASP A 183 -39.66 -13.64 12.69
CA ASP A 183 -38.28 -13.71 13.22
C ASP A 183 -37.40 -14.54 12.28
N LEU A 184 -37.89 -15.68 11.82
CA LEU A 184 -37.17 -16.54 10.87
C LEU A 184 -36.84 -15.81 9.58
N SER A 185 -37.79 -15.07 9.02
CA SER A 185 -37.58 -14.22 7.84
C SER A 185 -36.50 -13.18 8.09
N SER A 186 -36.47 -12.56 9.27
CA SER A 186 -35.44 -11.55 9.66
C SER A 186 -34.05 -12.19 9.78
N ILE A 187 -33.96 -13.38 10.33
CA ILE A 187 -32.71 -14.17 10.40
C ILE A 187 -32.21 -14.53 9.00
N GLN A 188 -33.12 -14.92 8.10
CA GLN A 188 -32.75 -15.23 6.70
C GLN A 188 -32.21 -14.00 5.96
N VAL A 189 -32.77 -12.81 6.20
CA VAL A 189 -32.25 -11.54 5.64
C VAL A 189 -30.82 -11.28 6.14
N LEU A 190 -30.56 -11.46 7.43
CA LEU A 190 -29.20 -11.32 7.99
C LEU A 190 -28.23 -12.33 7.35
N SER A 191 -28.66 -13.57 7.21
CA SER A 191 -27.88 -14.63 6.61
C SER A 191 -27.55 -14.38 5.13
N ALA A 192 -28.52 -13.85 4.36
CA ALA A 192 -28.32 -13.44 2.97
C ALA A 192 -27.31 -12.30 2.84
N ALA A 193 -27.36 -11.30 3.74
CA ALA A 193 -26.38 -10.22 3.79
C ALA A 193 -24.95 -10.72 4.11
N LEU A 194 -24.83 -11.66 5.02
CA LEU A 194 -23.57 -12.33 5.32
C LEU A 194 -23.01 -13.06 4.08
N ARG A 195 -23.82 -13.84 3.38
CA ARG A 195 -23.41 -14.53 2.15
C ARG A 195 -22.93 -13.56 1.06
N GLU A 196 -23.66 -12.47 0.83
CA GLU A 196 -23.23 -11.48 -0.17
C GLU A 196 -21.91 -10.80 0.23
N SER A 197 -21.72 -10.57 1.53
CA SER A 197 -20.42 -10.05 2.04
C SER A 197 -19.28 -11.05 1.79
N MET A 198 -19.51 -12.34 1.99
CA MET A 198 -18.53 -13.41 1.69
C MET A 198 -18.22 -13.48 0.19
N ASN A 199 -19.25 -13.41 -0.67
CA ASN A 199 -19.09 -13.39 -2.13
C ASN A 199 -18.30 -12.15 -2.60
N SER A 200 -18.63 -10.99 -2.06
CA SER A 200 -17.93 -9.74 -2.34
C SER A 200 -16.45 -9.81 -1.93
N ARG A 201 -16.16 -10.37 -0.75
CA ARG A 201 -14.77 -10.62 -0.32
C ARG A 201 -14.02 -11.52 -1.29
N ALA A 202 -14.63 -12.62 -1.75
CA ALA A 202 -14.02 -13.55 -2.70
C ALA A 202 -13.74 -12.88 -4.07
N LYS A 203 -14.64 -12.01 -4.53
CA LYS A 203 -14.45 -11.22 -5.75
C LYS A 203 -13.27 -10.23 -5.60
N LEU A 204 -13.17 -9.53 -4.46
CA LEU A 204 -12.05 -8.65 -4.18
C LEU A 204 -10.72 -9.40 -4.05
N GLU A 205 -10.72 -10.58 -3.46
CA GLU A 205 -9.52 -11.41 -3.35
C GLU A 205 -8.97 -11.78 -4.74
N LYS A 206 -9.83 -12.22 -5.66
CA LYS A 206 -9.47 -12.48 -7.06
C LYS A 206 -8.95 -11.23 -7.77
N TYR A 207 -9.58 -10.07 -7.54
CA TYR A 207 -9.12 -8.80 -8.08
C TYR A 207 -7.72 -8.44 -7.55
N ILE A 208 -7.50 -8.55 -6.24
CA ILE A 208 -6.20 -8.29 -5.60
C ILE A 208 -5.12 -9.22 -6.17
N ASP A 209 -5.43 -10.53 -6.32
CA ASP A 209 -4.50 -11.49 -6.90
C ASP A 209 -4.09 -11.11 -8.32
N SER A 210 -5.06 -10.83 -9.19
CA SER A 210 -4.80 -10.40 -10.58
C SER A 210 -3.95 -9.13 -10.62
N ARG A 211 -4.32 -8.11 -9.85
CA ARG A 211 -3.60 -6.83 -9.86
C ARG A 211 -2.21 -6.93 -9.24
N MET A 212 -2.02 -7.76 -8.24
CA MET A 212 -0.70 -8.00 -7.66
C MET A 212 0.27 -8.67 -8.63
N ARG A 213 -0.22 -9.57 -9.47
CA ARG A 213 0.59 -10.19 -10.54
C ARG A 213 1.06 -9.17 -11.59
N GLU A 214 0.27 -8.13 -11.84
CA GLU A 214 0.61 -7.06 -12.78
C GLU A 214 1.56 -6.03 -12.15
N VAL A 215 1.24 -5.58 -10.93
CA VAL A 215 1.91 -4.45 -10.25
C VAL A 215 3.18 -4.87 -9.55
N ALA A 216 3.17 -6.03 -8.87
CA ALA A 216 4.26 -6.49 -8.01
C ALA A 216 4.38 -8.02 -8.01
N PRO A 217 4.75 -8.65 -9.16
CA PRO A 217 4.78 -10.10 -9.31
C PRO A 217 5.74 -10.79 -8.35
N ASN A 218 6.94 -10.24 -8.11
CA ASN A 218 7.90 -10.83 -7.19
C ASN A 218 7.42 -10.77 -5.74
N VAL A 219 6.85 -9.63 -5.32
CA VAL A 219 6.27 -9.48 -3.97
C VAL A 219 5.08 -10.42 -3.81
N SER A 220 4.24 -10.57 -4.85
CA SER A 220 3.07 -11.45 -4.84
C SER A 220 3.45 -12.92 -4.62
N VAL A 221 4.50 -13.41 -5.28
CA VAL A 221 4.99 -14.79 -5.12
C VAL A 221 5.54 -15.02 -3.71
N LEU A 222 6.32 -14.08 -3.18
CA LEU A 222 6.98 -14.27 -1.88
C LEU A 222 6.04 -14.08 -0.68
N ALA A 223 5.15 -13.10 -0.71
CA ALA A 223 4.28 -12.76 0.41
C ALA A 223 2.87 -13.34 0.30
N GLY A 224 2.48 -13.76 -0.89
CA GLY A 224 1.08 -13.93 -1.27
C GLY A 224 0.42 -12.58 -1.61
N PRO A 225 -0.62 -12.59 -2.47
CA PRO A 225 -1.19 -11.36 -3.03
C PRO A 225 -1.77 -10.44 -1.96
N VAL A 226 -2.55 -10.95 -1.02
CA VAL A 226 -3.19 -10.14 0.02
C VAL A 226 -2.18 -9.50 0.98
N ILE A 227 -1.18 -10.27 1.44
CA ILE A 227 -0.15 -9.75 2.34
C ILE A 227 0.73 -8.74 1.60
N GLY A 228 1.11 -9.03 0.35
CA GLY A 228 1.85 -8.12 -0.51
C GLY A 228 1.13 -6.80 -0.71
N ALA A 229 -0.17 -6.84 -1.02
CA ALA A 229 -1.00 -5.65 -1.17
C ALA A 229 -1.11 -4.83 0.14
N ARG A 230 -1.25 -5.49 1.30
CA ARG A 230 -1.22 -4.82 2.61
C ARG A 230 0.12 -4.14 2.88
N LEU A 231 1.25 -4.75 2.48
CA LEU A 231 2.57 -4.13 2.63
C LEU A 231 2.71 -2.89 1.75
N ILE A 232 2.28 -2.94 0.48
CA ILE A 232 2.28 -1.81 -0.44
C ILE A 232 1.39 -0.68 0.10
N MET A 233 0.17 -0.99 0.50
CA MET A 233 -0.78 -0.05 1.10
C MET A 233 -0.20 0.62 2.35
N LYS A 234 0.43 -0.17 3.24
CA LYS A 234 0.99 0.33 4.49
C LYS A 234 2.24 1.20 4.27
N ALA A 235 3.03 0.90 3.25
CA ALA A 235 4.15 1.73 2.82
C ALA A 235 3.68 3.00 2.08
N GLY A 236 2.47 3.00 1.52
CA GLY A 236 1.88 4.09 0.75
C GLY A 236 2.01 3.95 -0.77
N SER A 237 3.00 3.22 -1.28
CA SER A 237 3.19 2.85 -2.69
C SER A 237 4.21 1.73 -2.84
N LEU A 238 4.25 1.07 -4.01
CA LEU A 238 5.27 0.08 -4.33
C LEU A 238 6.68 0.71 -4.34
N LYS A 239 6.85 1.89 -4.92
CA LYS A 239 8.13 2.61 -4.91
C LYS A 239 8.60 2.93 -3.51
N ARG A 240 7.67 3.30 -2.62
CA ARG A 240 7.99 3.57 -1.23
C ARG A 240 8.38 2.29 -0.47
N LEU A 241 7.68 1.17 -0.72
CA LEU A 241 8.05 -0.13 -0.16
C LEU A 241 9.48 -0.55 -0.58
N ALA A 242 9.86 -0.31 -1.83
CA ALA A 242 11.17 -0.64 -2.39
C ALA A 242 12.34 0.09 -1.74
N ILE A 243 12.13 1.31 -1.23
CA ILE A 243 13.19 2.08 -0.55
C ILE A 243 13.26 1.81 0.96
N LEU A 244 12.26 1.11 1.54
CA LEU A 244 12.29 0.79 2.96
C LEU A 244 13.38 -0.23 3.29
N PRO A 245 14.07 -0.06 4.43
CA PRO A 245 14.95 -1.09 4.97
C PRO A 245 14.16 -2.36 5.31
N SER A 246 14.76 -3.52 5.15
CA SER A 246 14.13 -4.83 5.47
C SER A 246 13.64 -4.92 6.92
N GLY A 247 14.34 -4.30 7.88
CA GLY A 247 13.88 -4.21 9.27
C GLY A 247 12.58 -3.42 9.44
N THR A 248 12.35 -2.39 8.63
CA THR A 248 11.07 -1.66 8.60
C THR A 248 9.99 -2.52 7.99
N ILE A 249 10.26 -3.22 6.86
CA ILE A 249 9.31 -4.15 6.24
C ILE A 249 8.91 -5.26 7.22
N GLN A 250 9.86 -5.78 8.02
CA GLN A 250 9.59 -6.78 9.05
C GLN A 250 8.53 -6.32 10.06
N LEU A 251 8.51 -5.02 10.39
CA LEU A 251 7.68 -4.45 11.45
C LEU A 251 6.47 -3.65 10.95
N LEU A 252 6.27 -3.53 9.63
CA LEU A 252 5.08 -2.88 9.08
C LEU A 252 3.81 -3.49 9.66
N GLY A 253 2.91 -2.64 10.17
CA GLY A 253 1.69 -3.05 10.88
C GLY A 253 1.85 -3.27 12.38
N ALA A 254 3.07 -3.21 12.92
CA ALA A 254 3.35 -3.31 14.35
C ALA A 254 3.74 -1.96 14.98
N GLU A 255 3.37 -0.84 14.36
CA GLU A 255 3.80 0.50 14.77
C GLU A 255 3.40 0.81 16.22
N LYS A 256 2.17 0.48 16.64
CA LYS A 256 1.70 0.68 18.02
C LYS A 256 2.56 -0.08 19.04
N ALA A 257 2.93 -1.33 18.73
CA ALA A 257 3.78 -2.13 19.60
C ALA A 257 5.22 -1.60 19.64
N MET A 258 5.73 -1.10 18.52
CA MET A 258 7.05 -0.46 18.45
C MET A 258 7.09 0.84 19.25
N PHE A 259 6.08 1.70 19.14
CA PHE A 259 5.97 2.91 19.96
C PHE A 259 5.86 2.61 21.44
N ARG A 260 5.12 1.56 21.83
CA ARG A 260 5.06 1.09 23.21
C ARG A 260 6.42 0.63 23.72
N HIS A 261 7.15 -0.13 22.90
CA HIS A 261 8.53 -0.51 23.22
C HIS A 261 9.42 0.71 23.50
N LEU A 262 9.37 1.73 22.63
CA LEU A 262 10.19 2.94 22.76
C LEU A 262 9.82 3.79 23.99
N LYS A 263 8.53 3.92 24.30
CA LYS A 263 8.05 4.75 25.42
C LYS A 263 8.15 4.03 26.77
N GLU A 264 7.74 2.77 26.84
CA GLU A 264 7.53 2.04 28.07
C GLU A 264 8.60 0.97 28.34
N GLY A 265 9.54 0.77 27.42
CA GLY A 265 10.55 -0.28 27.54
C GLY A 265 9.98 -1.70 27.42
N SER A 266 8.77 -1.86 26.91
CA SER A 266 8.15 -3.16 26.64
C SER A 266 8.99 -3.99 25.67
N ARG A 267 8.72 -5.27 25.50
CA ARG A 267 9.48 -6.11 24.54
C ARG A 267 9.24 -5.60 23.12
N PRO A 268 10.31 -5.49 22.28
CA PRO A 268 10.15 -5.08 20.90
C PRO A 268 9.32 -6.10 20.09
N PRO A 269 8.48 -5.66 19.15
CA PRO A 269 7.76 -6.57 18.26
C PRO A 269 8.74 -7.37 17.41
N LYS A 270 8.43 -8.64 17.16
CA LYS A 270 9.26 -9.53 16.30
C LYS A 270 8.84 -9.48 14.83
N HIS A 271 7.61 -9.14 14.57
CA HIS A 271 6.96 -9.11 13.25
C HIS A 271 5.73 -8.20 13.29
N GLY A 272 5.31 -7.73 12.11
CA GLY A 272 4.05 -7.01 11.90
C GLY A 272 3.11 -7.81 11.00
N LEU A 273 2.70 -7.25 9.85
CA LEU A 273 1.82 -7.90 8.86
C LEU A 273 2.36 -9.26 8.39
N LEU A 274 3.67 -9.45 8.38
CA LEU A 274 4.31 -10.70 7.99
C LEU A 274 3.95 -11.87 8.91
N PHE A 275 3.34 -11.62 10.07
CA PHE A 275 2.84 -12.70 10.94
C PHE A 275 1.76 -13.55 10.25
N ALA A 276 0.96 -12.95 9.39
CA ALA A 276 -0.07 -13.68 8.62
C ALA A 276 0.52 -14.64 7.57
N HIS A 277 1.80 -14.52 7.22
CA HIS A 277 2.45 -15.41 6.26
C HIS A 277 2.67 -16.80 6.85
N PRO A 278 2.32 -17.91 6.12
CA PRO A 278 2.39 -19.28 6.64
C PRO A 278 3.76 -19.65 7.21
N LEU A 279 4.86 -19.25 6.57
CA LEU A 279 6.21 -19.52 7.06
C LEU A 279 6.50 -18.91 8.44
N VAL A 280 5.89 -17.76 8.75
CA VAL A 280 6.09 -17.07 10.03
C VAL A 280 5.07 -17.58 11.06
N HIS A 281 3.81 -17.71 10.66
CA HIS A 281 2.73 -18.16 11.54
C HIS A 281 2.99 -19.55 12.11
N ASN A 282 3.34 -20.50 11.24
CA ASN A 282 3.56 -21.90 11.59
C ASN A 282 4.93 -22.16 12.24
N ALA A 283 5.84 -21.17 12.23
CA ALA A 283 7.12 -21.30 12.91
C ALA A 283 6.95 -21.29 14.44
N PRO A 284 7.80 -22.05 15.17
CA PRO A 284 7.83 -21.97 16.62
C PRO A 284 8.06 -20.54 17.13
N PRO A 285 7.46 -20.14 18.27
CA PRO A 285 7.52 -18.75 18.75
C PRO A 285 8.93 -18.16 18.89
N TRP A 286 9.92 -19.01 19.13
CA TRP A 286 11.32 -18.57 19.25
C TRP A 286 11.99 -18.36 17.88
N GLN A 287 11.51 -19.00 16.81
CA GLN A 287 12.04 -18.85 15.44
C GLN A 287 11.33 -17.75 14.65
N ARG A 288 10.07 -17.39 14.98
CA ARG A 288 9.22 -16.43 14.22
C ARG A 288 9.94 -15.13 13.85
N GLY A 289 10.71 -14.56 14.78
CA GLY A 289 11.43 -13.30 14.50
C GLY A 289 12.58 -13.46 13.49
N ALA A 290 13.26 -14.60 13.48
CA ALA A 290 14.32 -14.90 12.51
C ALA A 290 13.74 -15.19 11.11
N VAL A 291 12.66 -15.97 11.06
CA VAL A 291 11.93 -16.26 9.81
C VAL A 291 11.32 -14.98 9.21
N ALA A 292 10.67 -14.14 10.04
CA ALA A 292 10.12 -12.86 9.57
C ALA A 292 11.22 -11.93 9.02
N ARG A 293 12.39 -11.93 9.62
CA ARG A 293 13.55 -11.14 9.13
C ARG A 293 14.07 -11.67 7.80
N ALA A 294 14.15 -12.99 7.63
CA ALA A 294 14.56 -13.61 6.38
C ALA A 294 13.57 -13.28 5.26
N LEU A 295 12.28 -13.44 5.50
CA LEU A 295 11.21 -13.08 4.56
C LEU A 295 11.26 -11.58 4.20
N ALA A 296 11.35 -10.69 5.19
CA ALA A 296 11.43 -9.25 4.96
C ALA A 296 12.66 -8.84 4.11
N SER A 297 13.81 -9.52 4.30
CA SER A 297 15.00 -9.29 3.48
C SER A 297 14.76 -9.64 2.01
N LYS A 298 14.07 -10.75 1.72
CA LYS A 298 13.74 -11.15 0.35
C LYS A 298 12.65 -10.26 -0.25
N LEU A 299 11.66 -9.86 0.53
CA LEU A 299 10.63 -8.90 0.10
C LEU A 299 11.21 -7.52 -0.24
N CYS A 300 12.24 -7.07 0.47
CA CYS A 300 12.96 -5.84 0.13
C CYS A 300 13.57 -5.90 -1.28
N LEU A 301 14.17 -7.03 -1.65
CA LEU A 301 14.74 -7.25 -2.99
C LEU A 301 13.64 -7.39 -4.04
N ALA A 302 12.58 -8.15 -3.73
CA ALA A 302 11.41 -8.32 -4.60
C ALA A 302 10.75 -6.98 -4.93
N ALA A 303 10.49 -6.15 -3.92
CA ALA A 303 9.89 -4.83 -4.11
C ALA A 303 10.77 -3.90 -4.98
N ARG A 304 12.09 -3.98 -4.83
CA ARG A 304 13.03 -3.22 -5.70
C ARG A 304 12.99 -3.70 -7.14
N ALA A 305 12.94 -5.02 -7.35
CA ALA A 305 12.81 -5.59 -8.69
C ALA A 305 11.50 -5.16 -9.35
N ASP A 306 10.39 -5.25 -8.63
CA ASP A 306 9.08 -4.85 -9.15
C ASP A 306 8.98 -3.34 -9.42
N ALA A 307 9.61 -2.50 -8.58
CA ALA A 307 9.51 -1.04 -8.70
C ALA A 307 10.43 -0.42 -9.76
N TYR A 308 11.57 -1.04 -10.05
CA TYR A 308 12.62 -0.39 -10.85
C TYR A 308 13.13 -1.21 -12.04
N SER A 309 13.49 -2.48 -11.84
CA SER A 309 14.07 -3.29 -12.92
C SER A 309 13.05 -4.11 -13.71
N HIS A 310 11.90 -4.36 -13.11
CA HIS A 310 10.82 -5.22 -13.65
C HIS A 310 11.28 -6.65 -14.02
N ASN A 311 12.41 -7.10 -13.46
CA ASN A 311 12.92 -8.45 -13.66
C ASN A 311 12.19 -9.43 -12.75
N ASN A 312 11.82 -10.59 -13.29
CA ASN A 312 11.28 -11.68 -12.48
C ASN A 312 12.42 -12.44 -11.81
N ILE A 313 12.58 -12.24 -10.50
CA ILE A 313 13.56 -12.91 -9.65
C ILE A 313 12.90 -13.73 -8.54
N SER A 314 11.59 -13.91 -8.59
CA SER A 314 10.79 -14.54 -7.54
C SER A 314 11.25 -15.97 -7.21
N ALA A 315 11.52 -16.78 -8.23
CA ALA A 315 11.96 -18.17 -8.04
C ALA A 315 13.32 -18.26 -7.30
N LEU A 316 14.27 -17.41 -7.68
CA LEU A 316 15.58 -17.32 -7.01
C LEU A 316 15.43 -16.88 -5.55
N LEU A 317 14.60 -15.88 -5.28
CA LEU A 317 14.39 -15.38 -3.93
C LEU A 317 13.63 -16.39 -3.06
N MET A 318 12.72 -17.18 -3.63
CA MET A 318 12.01 -18.23 -2.92
C MET A 318 12.96 -19.38 -2.53
N ASP A 319 13.78 -19.89 -3.43
CA ASP A 319 14.82 -20.90 -3.13
C ASP A 319 15.75 -20.44 -2.01
N GLN A 320 16.25 -19.22 -2.09
CA GLN A 320 17.09 -18.64 -1.05
C GLN A 320 16.37 -18.46 0.28
N LEU A 321 15.06 -18.15 0.27
CA LEU A 321 14.26 -18.02 1.48
C LEU A 321 14.07 -19.38 2.14
N GLU A 322 13.72 -20.41 1.37
CA GLU A 322 13.52 -21.78 1.86
C GLU A 322 14.80 -22.34 2.48
N LYS A 323 15.94 -22.18 1.82
CA LYS A 323 17.27 -22.56 2.37
C LYS A 323 17.53 -21.84 3.70
N ARG A 324 17.25 -20.53 3.76
CA ARG A 324 17.46 -19.76 4.99
C ARG A 324 16.52 -20.18 6.12
N VAL A 325 15.28 -20.50 5.82
CA VAL A 325 14.31 -21.00 6.81
C VAL A 325 14.75 -22.35 7.35
N LEU A 326 15.28 -23.24 6.49
CA LEU A 326 15.83 -24.54 6.93
C LEU A 326 17.03 -24.35 7.86
N GLU A 327 17.95 -23.45 7.52
CA GLU A 327 19.09 -23.09 8.40
C GLU A 327 18.61 -22.59 9.77
N ILE A 328 17.58 -21.70 9.80
CA ILE A 328 17.03 -21.18 11.05
C ILE A 328 16.44 -22.32 11.91
N LYS A 329 15.72 -23.26 11.29
CA LYS A 329 15.19 -24.44 11.99
C LYS A 329 16.33 -25.27 12.63
N ASN A 330 17.42 -25.49 11.90
CA ASN A 330 18.55 -26.27 12.36
C ASN A 330 19.37 -25.54 13.45
N GLN A 331 19.55 -24.21 13.31
CA GLN A 331 20.29 -23.40 14.28
C GLN A 331 19.54 -23.17 15.60
N HIS A 332 18.21 -23.23 15.58
CA HIS A 332 17.37 -22.95 16.72
C HIS A 332 16.30 -24.03 16.95
N PRO A 333 16.66 -25.32 17.14
CA PRO A 333 15.69 -26.39 17.30
C PRO A 333 14.87 -26.26 18.59
N THR A 334 15.46 -25.68 19.63
CA THR A 334 14.83 -25.47 20.93
C THR A 334 14.82 -24.01 21.35
N PRO A 335 13.93 -23.60 22.27
CA PRO A 335 13.97 -22.25 22.80
C PRO A 335 15.30 -21.97 23.47
N SER A 336 15.92 -20.81 23.16
CA SER A 336 17.11 -20.37 23.89
C SER A 336 16.77 -20.20 25.37
N ARG A 337 17.52 -20.82 26.29
CA ARG A 337 17.40 -20.59 27.73
C ARG A 337 17.55 -19.08 27.97
N LYS A 338 16.52 -18.48 28.60
CA LYS A 338 16.66 -17.09 29.07
C LYS A 338 17.80 -17.04 30.07
N PRO A 339 18.77 -16.11 29.94
CA PRO A 339 19.64 -15.85 31.03
C PRO A 339 18.79 -15.41 32.23
N SER A 340 18.83 -16.18 33.31
CA SER A 340 18.25 -15.82 34.59
C SER A 340 18.96 -14.53 35.05
N GLY A 341 18.21 -13.43 35.18
CA GLY A 341 18.69 -12.24 35.86
C GLY A 341 19.36 -11.17 35.00
N ARG A 342 18.56 -10.40 34.28
CA ARG A 342 18.88 -8.99 34.08
C ARG A 342 18.00 -8.16 35.01
N ALA A 343 18.64 -7.61 36.06
CA ALA A 343 18.05 -6.60 36.91
C ALA A 343 17.41 -5.50 36.05
N LYS A 344 16.19 -5.10 36.36
CA LYS A 344 15.49 -3.97 35.73
C LYS A 344 16.40 -2.74 35.85
N LYS A 345 16.89 -2.22 34.73
CA LYS A 345 17.52 -0.89 34.74
C LYS A 345 16.48 0.12 35.24
N PRO A 346 16.87 1.00 36.17
CA PRO A 346 15.98 2.07 36.63
C PRO A 346 15.59 2.98 35.47
N PRO A 347 14.40 3.60 35.51
CA PRO A 347 13.93 4.49 34.46
C PRO A 347 14.93 5.67 34.30
N ARG A 348 15.33 5.93 33.04
CA ARG A 348 16.11 7.13 32.74
C ARG A 348 15.26 8.35 33.11
N ARG A 349 15.70 9.12 34.09
CA ARG A 349 15.18 10.46 34.36
C ARG A 349 15.45 11.30 33.09
N VAL A 350 14.39 11.75 32.46
CA VAL A 350 14.43 12.79 31.43
C VAL A 350 14.77 14.09 32.17
N ARG A 351 15.89 14.73 31.80
CA ARG A 351 16.19 16.11 32.14
C ARG A 351 15.53 17.03 31.14
#